data_22a708eb36e5449092eb4a24c612b443
#
_entry.id   22a708eb36e5449092eb4a24c612b443
#
_cell.length_a   1.000
_cell.length_b   1.000
_cell.length_c   1.000
_cell.angle_alpha   90.00
_cell.angle_beta   90.00
_cell.angle_gamma   90.00
#
_symmetry.space_group_name_H-M   'P 1'
#
loop_
_entity.id
_entity.type
_entity.pdbx_description
1 polymer ?
#
loop_
_entity_poly.entity_id
_entity_poly.type
_entity_poly.pdbx_seq_one_letter_code
_entity_poly.pdbx_strand_id
1 'polypeptide(L)'
;KDFGCDFAYTMDGSAVGELQFECFNAAEAKIDILGKSVHPGDAKDKMINALTISREIQNAMPLVCVPEKTEDREGFIHLIEAHGNVENASLTYIIRDHDKTLFENKKYIVKKVCEDINERYDIERVKLSMHDEYHNMADIIKKDTRSVDIATKAMEVLGIEVNKAPIRGGTDGSKISFMGLPTPNIFAGGENFHGRFEFVSVESIKKAIDVIVEIAKIAAEK
;
A
#
# COMPACT_ATOMS: atom_id res chain seq x y z
N LYS A 1 13.35 13.97 14.95
CA LYS A 1 14.41 14.14 16.00
C LYS A 1 13.96 15.07 17.13
N ASP A 2 13.06 16.02 16.84
CA ASP A 2 12.67 17.06 17.80
C ASP A 2 11.45 16.68 18.66
N PHE A 3 10.82 15.52 18.40
CA PHE A 3 9.61 15.07 19.11
C PHE A 3 9.92 14.52 20.53
N GLY A 4 11.14 14.02 20.76
CA GLY A 4 11.68 13.66 22.07
C GLY A 4 10.97 12.52 22.79
N CYS A 5 10.38 11.55 22.06
CA CYS A 5 9.77 10.36 22.63
C CYS A 5 10.33 9.07 22.01
N ASP A 6 10.16 7.94 22.73
CA ASP A 6 10.66 6.63 22.31
C ASP A 6 9.76 5.94 21.28
N PHE A 7 8.45 6.16 21.36
CA PHE A 7 7.43 5.66 20.46
C PHE A 7 6.19 6.56 20.47
N ALA A 8 5.29 6.35 19.51
CA ALA A 8 4.01 7.06 19.43
C ALA A 8 2.89 6.10 18.96
N TYR A 9 1.68 6.60 18.85
CA TYR A 9 0.54 5.90 18.26
C TYR A 9 -0.18 6.83 17.29
N THR A 10 -0.71 6.26 16.22
CA THR A 10 -1.75 6.88 15.41
C THR A 10 -3.09 6.23 15.74
N MET A 11 -4.17 7.02 15.73
CA MET A 11 -5.54 6.52 15.90
C MET A 11 -6.22 6.46 14.53
N ASP A 12 -5.81 5.46 13.76
CA ASP A 12 -6.20 5.30 12.36
C ASP A 12 -6.73 3.88 12.06
N GLY A 13 -6.85 3.05 13.10
CA GLY A 13 -7.48 1.73 13.01
C GLY A 13 -9.02 1.82 13.02
N SER A 14 -9.69 0.81 12.48
CA SER A 14 -11.15 0.78 12.35
C SER A 14 -11.84 0.30 13.63
N ALA A 15 -12.09 -1.00 13.72
CA ALA A 15 -12.90 -1.59 14.76
C ALA A 15 -12.23 -1.51 16.14
N VAL A 16 -13.06 -1.41 17.18
CA VAL A 16 -12.60 -1.45 18.57
C VAL A 16 -11.77 -2.72 18.80
N GLY A 17 -10.56 -2.54 19.34
CA GLY A 17 -9.60 -3.62 19.61
C GLY A 17 -8.52 -3.78 18.56
N GLU A 18 -8.59 -3.11 17.41
CA GLU A 18 -7.51 -3.16 16.42
C GLU A 18 -6.24 -2.51 16.94
N LEU A 19 -5.14 -3.26 16.81
CA LEU A 19 -3.78 -2.83 17.08
C LEU A 19 -2.91 -3.25 15.90
N GLN A 20 -2.59 -2.31 15.05
CA GLN A 20 -1.98 -2.56 13.75
C GLN A 20 -0.54 -2.07 13.73
N PHE A 21 0.40 -2.97 13.46
CA PHE A 21 1.83 -2.69 13.35
C PHE A 21 2.48 -3.36 12.12
N GLU A 22 1.65 -3.89 11.23
CA GLU A 22 2.03 -4.39 9.91
C GLU A 22 1.17 -3.72 8.85
N CYS A 23 1.78 -3.26 7.75
CA CYS A 23 1.12 -2.69 6.60
C CYS A 23 1.78 -3.19 5.31
N PHE A 24 1.23 -2.91 4.15
CA PHE A 24 1.91 -3.19 2.90
C PHE A 24 3.24 -2.42 2.75
N ASN A 25 4.20 -2.99 2.02
CA ASN A 25 5.14 -2.21 1.21
C ASN A 25 4.40 -1.74 -0.04
N ALA A 26 4.69 -0.56 -0.51
CA ALA A 26 3.96 0.08 -1.58
C ALA A 26 4.86 0.76 -2.60
N ALA A 27 4.56 0.55 -3.89
CA ALA A 27 5.16 1.30 -4.98
C ALA A 27 4.08 1.68 -6.01
N GLU A 28 4.35 2.76 -6.73
CA GLU A 28 3.64 3.15 -7.94
C GLU A 28 4.54 2.92 -9.15
N ALA A 29 3.96 2.38 -10.22
CA ALA A 29 4.63 2.18 -11.50
C ALA A 29 3.81 2.84 -12.61
N LYS A 30 4.35 3.90 -13.20
CA LYS A 30 3.81 4.57 -14.38
C LYS A 30 4.52 4.09 -15.62
N ILE A 31 3.76 3.66 -16.62
CA ILE A 31 4.25 3.15 -17.89
C ILE A 31 3.74 4.08 -18.99
N ASP A 32 4.64 4.82 -19.62
CA ASP A 32 4.34 5.65 -20.78
C ASP A 32 4.71 4.89 -22.06
N ILE A 33 3.81 4.88 -23.04
CA ILE A 33 3.93 4.07 -24.26
C ILE A 33 3.88 4.98 -25.47
N LEU A 34 4.88 4.85 -26.35
CA LEU A 34 5.01 5.61 -27.57
C LEU A 34 4.66 4.76 -28.80
N GLY A 35 3.59 5.10 -29.50
CA GLY A 35 3.18 4.53 -30.74
C GLY A 35 3.80 5.22 -31.97
N LYS A 36 3.26 4.92 -33.13
CA LYS A 36 3.53 5.59 -34.42
C LYS A 36 2.24 5.55 -35.24
N SER A 37 1.57 6.69 -35.33
CA SER A 37 0.35 6.82 -36.12
C SER A 37 0.69 7.01 -37.62
N VAL A 38 -0.10 6.35 -38.45
CA VAL A 38 -0.11 6.53 -39.92
C VAL A 38 -1.55 6.32 -40.39
N HIS A 39 -1.83 6.69 -41.66
CA HIS A 39 -3.14 6.47 -42.25
C HIS A 39 -3.51 4.96 -42.20
N PRO A 40 -4.68 4.57 -41.67
CA PRO A 40 -5.04 3.16 -41.47
C PRO A 40 -4.98 2.30 -42.76
N GLY A 41 -5.30 2.88 -43.92
CA GLY A 41 -5.20 2.20 -45.21
C GLY A 41 -3.76 1.86 -45.65
N ASP A 42 -2.76 2.54 -45.09
CA ASP A 42 -1.33 2.36 -45.40
C ASP A 42 -0.54 1.82 -44.21
N ALA A 43 -1.24 1.28 -43.19
CA ALA A 43 -0.69 0.96 -41.89
C ALA A 43 0.17 -0.31 -41.85
N LYS A 44 0.04 -1.19 -42.84
CA LYS A 44 0.77 -2.46 -42.82
C LYS A 44 2.29 -2.22 -42.73
N ASP A 45 2.91 -2.86 -41.76
CA ASP A 45 4.34 -2.82 -41.42
C ASP A 45 4.88 -1.39 -41.09
N LYS A 46 3.98 -0.42 -40.84
CA LYS A 46 4.36 0.98 -40.57
C LYS A 46 3.77 1.51 -39.25
N MET A 47 2.51 1.15 -38.94
CA MET A 47 1.83 1.62 -37.73
C MET A 47 2.29 0.83 -36.52
N ILE A 48 2.53 1.55 -35.44
CA ILE A 48 2.72 0.96 -34.11
C ILE A 48 1.66 1.58 -33.20
N ASN A 49 0.68 0.76 -32.81
CA ASN A 49 -0.44 1.26 -32.03
C ASN A 49 -0.13 1.13 -30.54
N ALA A 50 -0.02 2.26 -29.83
CA ALA A 50 0.24 2.31 -28.39
C ALA A 50 -0.84 1.59 -27.57
N LEU A 51 -2.11 1.59 -28.01
CA LEU A 51 -3.18 0.83 -27.34
C LEU A 51 -2.99 -0.69 -27.48
N THR A 52 -2.39 -1.16 -28.60
CA THR A 52 -2.05 -2.58 -28.75
C THR A 52 -0.96 -2.97 -27.76
N ILE A 53 0.10 -2.16 -27.66
CA ILE A 53 1.18 -2.36 -26.68
C ILE A 53 0.61 -2.32 -25.25
N SER A 54 -0.26 -1.37 -24.93
CA SER A 54 -0.93 -1.28 -23.63
C SER A 54 -1.67 -2.57 -23.26
N ARG A 55 -2.42 -3.14 -24.21
CA ARG A 55 -3.12 -4.41 -24.01
C ARG A 55 -2.14 -5.58 -23.81
N GLU A 56 -1.03 -5.61 -24.52
CA GLU A 56 0.00 -6.64 -24.38
C GLU A 56 0.64 -6.57 -22.99
N ILE A 57 0.95 -5.37 -22.47
CA ILE A 57 1.44 -5.18 -21.11
C ILE A 57 0.43 -5.72 -20.10
N GLN A 58 -0.85 -5.34 -20.21
CA GLN A 58 -1.90 -5.80 -19.30
C GLN A 58 -2.06 -7.33 -19.33
N ASN A 59 -2.00 -7.94 -20.51
CA ASN A 59 -2.10 -9.40 -20.66
C ASN A 59 -0.89 -10.15 -20.09
N ALA A 60 0.28 -9.53 -20.04
CA ALA A 60 1.50 -10.12 -19.48
C ALA A 60 1.56 -10.02 -17.94
N MET A 61 0.72 -9.18 -17.32
CA MET A 61 0.65 -9.10 -15.86
C MET A 61 -0.04 -10.34 -15.26
N PRO A 62 0.34 -10.75 -14.04
CA PRO A 62 -0.26 -11.92 -13.38
C PRO A 62 -1.74 -11.69 -13.06
N LEU A 63 -2.64 -12.40 -13.74
CA LEU A 63 -4.11 -12.26 -13.60
C LEU A 63 -4.67 -12.70 -12.24
N VAL A 64 -3.86 -13.35 -11.42
CA VAL A 64 -4.24 -13.81 -10.07
C VAL A 64 -3.75 -12.88 -8.98
N CYS A 65 -2.76 -12.04 -9.27
CA CYS A 65 -2.20 -11.06 -8.32
C CYS A 65 -2.91 -9.71 -8.43
N VAL A 66 -4.22 -9.69 -8.25
CA VAL A 66 -5.06 -8.48 -8.31
C VAL A 66 -5.90 -8.36 -7.04
N PRO A 67 -6.32 -7.15 -6.62
CA PRO A 67 -7.06 -6.96 -5.37
C PRO A 67 -8.32 -7.82 -5.26
N GLU A 68 -9.00 -8.05 -6.39
CA GLU A 68 -10.23 -8.83 -6.45
C GLU A 68 -10.04 -10.34 -6.22
N LYS A 69 -8.78 -10.80 -6.12
CA LYS A 69 -8.42 -12.22 -5.96
C LYS A 69 -7.43 -12.47 -4.83
N THR A 70 -7.14 -11.46 -4.04
CA THR A 70 -6.16 -11.53 -2.95
C THR A 70 -6.76 -11.11 -1.63
N GLU A 71 -6.34 -11.75 -0.55
CA GLU A 71 -6.82 -11.49 0.80
C GLU A 71 -5.66 -11.49 1.81
N ASP A 72 -5.93 -11.17 3.05
CA ASP A 72 -4.99 -11.17 4.18
C ASP A 72 -3.65 -10.49 3.85
N ARG A 73 -2.57 -11.26 3.82
CA ARG A 73 -1.21 -10.78 3.52
C ARG A 73 -0.81 -10.90 2.05
N GLU A 74 -1.69 -11.42 1.22
CA GLU A 74 -1.41 -11.57 -0.21
C GLU A 74 -1.31 -10.20 -0.89
N GLY A 75 -0.20 -10.00 -1.59
CA GLY A 75 0.05 -8.78 -2.34
C GLY A 75 -0.50 -8.81 -3.76
N PHE A 76 -0.51 -7.65 -4.42
CA PHE A 76 -1.07 -7.50 -5.75
C PHE A 76 -0.30 -6.51 -6.64
N ILE A 77 -0.56 -6.59 -7.95
CA ILE A 77 -0.21 -5.60 -8.98
C ILE A 77 -1.55 -5.15 -9.56
N HIS A 78 -1.95 -3.91 -9.29
CA HIS A 78 -3.27 -3.40 -9.63
C HIS A 78 -3.18 -2.23 -10.62
N LEU A 79 -3.78 -2.38 -11.79
CA LEU A 79 -3.96 -1.29 -12.75
C LEU A 79 -5.05 -0.36 -12.23
N ILE A 80 -4.68 0.87 -11.88
CA ILE A 80 -5.62 1.88 -11.37
C ILE A 80 -6.04 2.89 -12.43
N GLU A 81 -5.24 3.06 -13.47
CA GLU A 81 -5.52 4.06 -14.51
C GLU A 81 -4.94 3.63 -15.86
N ALA A 82 -5.71 3.83 -16.95
CA ALA A 82 -5.29 3.57 -18.31
C ALA A 82 -5.86 4.63 -19.24
N HIS A 83 -4.99 5.32 -19.98
CA HIS A 83 -5.34 6.33 -20.97
C HIS A 83 -4.61 6.09 -22.28
N GLY A 84 -5.16 6.57 -23.40
CA GLY A 84 -4.38 6.56 -24.62
C GLY A 84 -5.15 6.65 -25.91
N ASN A 85 -4.37 6.67 -26.97
CA ASN A 85 -4.76 6.61 -28.39
C ASN A 85 -3.71 5.83 -29.18
N VAL A 86 -3.77 5.89 -30.52
CA VAL A 86 -2.80 5.16 -31.38
C VAL A 86 -1.36 5.62 -31.14
N GLU A 87 -1.15 6.90 -30.84
CA GLU A 87 0.19 7.51 -30.80
C GLU A 87 0.81 7.46 -29.42
N ASN A 88 -0.01 7.58 -28.36
CA ASN A 88 0.46 7.56 -26.97
C ASN A 88 -0.54 6.82 -26.08
N ALA A 89 -0.01 6.07 -25.11
CA ALA A 89 -0.80 5.51 -24.03
C ALA A 89 -0.04 5.58 -22.71
N SER A 90 -0.77 5.54 -21.62
CA SER A 90 -0.20 5.45 -20.26
C SER A 90 -0.99 4.49 -19.39
N LEU A 91 -0.27 3.76 -18.55
CA LEU A 91 -0.82 2.85 -17.55
C LEU A 91 -0.22 3.20 -16.20
N THR A 92 -1.05 3.25 -15.16
CA THR A 92 -0.58 3.43 -13.78
C THR A 92 -0.97 2.20 -12.96
N TYR A 93 0.05 1.54 -12.41
CA TYR A 93 -0.09 0.41 -11.52
C TYR A 93 0.30 0.78 -10.11
N ILE A 94 -0.41 0.26 -9.12
CA ILE A 94 0.05 0.19 -7.74
C ILE A 94 0.46 -1.24 -7.40
N ILE A 95 1.59 -1.37 -6.68
CA ILE A 95 2.18 -2.64 -6.29
C ILE A 95 2.19 -2.69 -4.78
N ARG A 96 1.67 -3.79 -4.21
CA ARG A 96 1.54 -3.97 -2.76
C ARG A 96 1.95 -5.37 -2.35
N ASP A 97 2.69 -5.50 -1.26
CA ASP A 97 2.94 -6.77 -0.57
C ASP A 97 3.39 -6.53 0.86
N HIS A 98 2.99 -7.40 1.80
CA HIS A 98 3.51 -7.36 3.18
C HIS A 98 4.94 -7.87 3.25
N ASP A 99 5.27 -8.91 2.48
CA ASP A 99 6.62 -9.47 2.40
C ASP A 99 7.49 -8.65 1.44
N LYS A 100 8.66 -8.22 1.92
CA LYS A 100 9.58 -7.39 1.15
C LYS A 100 10.13 -8.12 -0.09
N THR A 101 10.40 -9.42 0.01
CA THR A 101 10.92 -10.20 -1.12
C THR A 101 9.87 -10.37 -2.20
N LEU A 102 8.63 -10.67 -1.81
CA LEU A 102 7.51 -10.78 -2.75
C LEU A 102 7.16 -9.42 -3.37
N PHE A 103 7.32 -8.34 -2.62
CA PHE A 103 7.15 -6.97 -3.11
C PHE A 103 8.17 -6.64 -4.21
N GLU A 104 9.46 -6.89 -3.96
CA GLU A 104 10.52 -6.68 -4.96
C GLU A 104 10.33 -7.58 -6.19
N ASN A 105 9.88 -8.83 -6.01
CA ASN A 105 9.54 -9.72 -7.12
C ASN A 105 8.39 -9.16 -7.98
N LYS A 106 7.37 -8.58 -7.38
CA LYS A 106 6.27 -7.94 -8.12
C LYS A 106 6.76 -6.73 -8.92
N LYS A 107 7.63 -5.90 -8.35
CA LYS A 107 8.28 -4.78 -9.05
C LYS A 107 9.11 -5.29 -10.23
N TYR A 108 9.86 -6.37 -10.03
CA TYR A 108 10.65 -7.00 -11.08
C TYR A 108 9.78 -7.53 -12.24
N ILE A 109 8.62 -8.13 -11.96
CA ILE A 109 7.67 -8.59 -12.99
C ILE A 109 7.26 -7.42 -13.89
N VAL A 110 6.84 -6.29 -13.30
CA VAL A 110 6.43 -5.10 -14.05
C VAL A 110 7.58 -4.58 -14.93
N LYS A 111 8.79 -4.50 -14.37
CA LYS A 111 9.98 -4.08 -15.09
C LYS A 111 10.29 -5.02 -16.26
N LYS A 112 10.29 -6.32 -16.03
CA LYS A 112 10.61 -7.34 -17.02
C LYS A 112 9.61 -7.33 -18.20
N VAL A 113 8.32 -7.15 -17.91
CA VAL A 113 7.30 -7.01 -18.98
C VAL A 113 7.60 -5.80 -19.87
N CYS A 114 7.98 -4.66 -19.31
CA CYS A 114 8.34 -3.47 -20.10
C CYS A 114 9.60 -3.71 -20.94
N GLU A 115 10.61 -4.35 -20.38
CA GLU A 115 11.86 -4.70 -21.08
C GLU A 115 11.59 -5.67 -22.25
N ASP A 116 10.85 -6.76 -22.02
CA ASP A 116 10.53 -7.77 -23.03
C ASP A 116 9.73 -7.21 -24.21
N ILE A 117 8.92 -6.18 -23.97
CA ILE A 117 8.22 -5.49 -25.04
C ILE A 117 9.19 -4.61 -25.83
N ASN A 118 10.06 -3.85 -25.13
CA ASN A 118 11.03 -2.99 -25.80
C ASN A 118 12.03 -3.77 -26.68
N GLU A 119 12.39 -5.00 -26.32
CA GLU A 119 13.27 -5.87 -27.14
C GLU A 119 12.74 -6.15 -28.55
N ARG A 120 11.45 -5.89 -28.81
CA ARG A 120 10.82 -6.09 -30.15
C ARG A 120 10.94 -4.89 -31.08
N TYR A 121 11.49 -3.77 -30.61
CA TYR A 121 11.53 -2.49 -31.33
C TYR A 121 12.95 -1.93 -31.38
N ASP A 122 13.25 -1.17 -32.43
CA ASP A 122 14.56 -0.52 -32.62
C ASP A 122 14.78 0.69 -31.68
N ILE A 123 13.71 1.19 -31.06
CA ILE A 123 13.75 2.29 -30.09
C ILE A 123 12.93 1.92 -28.84
N GLU A 124 13.21 2.57 -27.71
CA GLU A 124 12.41 2.45 -26.52
C GLU A 124 10.98 2.97 -26.76
N ARG A 125 10.01 2.05 -26.73
CA ARG A 125 8.58 2.33 -26.89
C ARG A 125 7.84 2.41 -25.56
N VAL A 126 8.36 1.75 -24.56
CA VAL A 126 7.74 1.60 -23.23
C VAL A 126 8.72 2.14 -22.20
N LYS A 127 8.37 3.26 -21.59
CA LYS A 127 9.16 3.88 -20.53
C LYS A 127 8.50 3.64 -19.18
N LEU A 128 9.21 2.93 -18.31
CA LEU A 128 8.79 2.68 -16.94
C LEU A 128 9.38 3.73 -15.98
N SER A 129 8.52 4.35 -15.19
CA SER A 129 8.88 5.14 -14.01
C SER A 129 8.27 4.48 -12.77
N MET A 130 9.10 4.05 -11.81
CA MET A 130 8.65 3.35 -10.62
C MET A 130 9.29 3.97 -9.38
N HIS A 131 8.51 4.14 -8.32
CA HIS A 131 8.99 4.63 -7.04
C HIS A 131 8.27 3.98 -5.87
N ASP A 132 8.98 3.79 -4.78
CA ASP A 132 8.40 3.30 -3.54
C ASP A 132 7.71 4.44 -2.79
N GLU A 133 6.51 4.20 -2.28
CA GLU A 133 5.70 5.18 -1.56
C GLU A 133 5.88 5.08 -0.04
N TYR A 134 5.85 3.85 0.47
CA TYR A 134 6.08 3.51 1.89
C TYR A 134 6.45 2.05 2.05
N HIS A 135 6.94 1.68 3.25
CA HIS A 135 7.36 0.33 3.57
C HIS A 135 6.58 -0.22 4.77
N ASN A 136 6.60 -1.54 4.94
CA ASN A 136 5.95 -2.21 6.06
C ASN A 136 6.59 -1.78 7.39
N MET A 137 5.81 -1.12 8.25
CA MET A 137 6.27 -0.62 9.54
C MET A 137 6.70 -1.73 10.51
N ALA A 138 6.30 -2.98 10.25
CA ALA A 138 6.74 -4.12 11.03
C ALA A 138 8.27 -4.26 11.09
N ASP A 139 8.99 -3.86 10.04
CA ASP A 139 10.46 -3.91 9.99
C ASP A 139 11.12 -3.01 11.06
N ILE A 140 10.42 -1.98 11.49
CA ILE A 140 10.86 -1.07 12.55
C ILE A 140 10.29 -1.48 13.90
N ILE A 141 8.97 -1.69 13.99
CA ILE A 141 8.25 -1.93 15.25
C ILE A 141 8.67 -3.27 15.90
N LYS A 142 8.96 -4.30 15.10
CA LYS A 142 9.45 -5.60 15.63
C LYS A 142 10.82 -5.54 16.29
N LYS A 143 11.60 -4.47 16.09
CA LYS A 143 12.89 -4.25 16.78
C LYS A 143 12.72 -3.70 18.20
N ASP A 144 11.61 -3.01 18.44
CA ASP A 144 11.21 -2.49 19.75
C ASP A 144 9.69 -2.59 19.88
N THR A 145 9.24 -3.64 20.54
CA THR A 145 7.81 -3.97 20.69
C THR A 145 7.12 -3.23 21.83
N ARG A 146 7.82 -2.37 22.58
CA ARG A 146 7.26 -1.68 23.75
C ARG A 146 5.91 -1.01 23.47
N SER A 147 5.79 -0.33 22.33
CA SER A 147 4.54 0.31 21.93
C SER A 147 3.40 -0.69 21.75
N VAL A 148 3.66 -1.82 21.12
CA VAL A 148 2.68 -2.89 20.89
C VAL A 148 2.30 -3.58 22.22
N ASP A 149 3.28 -3.85 23.08
CA ASP A 149 3.07 -4.54 24.36
C ASP A 149 2.26 -3.67 25.32
N ILE A 150 2.55 -2.37 25.41
CA ILE A 150 1.81 -1.42 26.25
C ILE A 150 0.36 -1.28 25.76
N ALA A 151 0.14 -1.11 24.45
CA ALA A 151 -1.19 -1.00 23.89
C ALA A 151 -2.01 -2.30 24.09
N THR A 152 -1.36 -3.46 23.90
CA THR A 152 -1.98 -4.77 24.17
C THR A 152 -2.45 -4.85 25.63
N LYS A 153 -1.55 -4.56 26.58
CA LYS A 153 -1.86 -4.58 28.01
C LYS A 153 -2.98 -3.61 28.39
N ALA A 154 -2.96 -2.39 27.82
CA ALA A 154 -4.00 -1.39 28.07
C ALA A 154 -5.39 -1.87 27.62
N MET A 155 -5.49 -2.47 26.44
CA MET A 155 -6.74 -3.03 25.95
C MET A 155 -7.22 -4.21 26.81
N GLU A 156 -6.31 -5.11 27.19
CA GLU A 156 -6.63 -6.26 28.06
C GLU A 156 -7.15 -5.83 29.44
N VAL A 157 -6.53 -4.82 30.08
CA VAL A 157 -7.00 -4.25 31.35
C VAL A 157 -8.41 -3.68 31.23
N LEU A 158 -8.76 -3.12 30.09
CA LEU A 158 -10.08 -2.57 29.82
C LEU A 158 -11.10 -3.62 29.31
N GLY A 159 -10.70 -4.90 29.23
CA GLY A 159 -11.56 -5.98 28.76
C GLY A 159 -11.86 -5.90 27.24
N ILE A 160 -11.00 -5.26 26.48
CA ILE A 160 -11.10 -5.14 25.03
C ILE A 160 -10.27 -6.25 24.39
N GLU A 161 -10.91 -7.09 23.57
CA GLU A 161 -10.23 -8.14 22.80
C GLU A 161 -9.30 -7.51 21.76
N VAL A 162 -8.02 -7.92 21.76
CA VAL A 162 -7.00 -7.34 20.88
C VAL A 162 -6.94 -8.05 19.53
N ASN A 163 -7.15 -7.32 18.46
CA ASN A 163 -7.01 -7.80 17.09
C ASN A 163 -5.75 -7.20 16.44
N LYS A 164 -4.76 -8.05 16.14
CA LYS A 164 -3.47 -7.68 15.51
C LYS A 164 -3.44 -7.97 14.01
N ALA A 165 -4.55 -7.74 13.31
CA ALA A 165 -4.61 -7.94 11.86
C ALA A 165 -3.72 -6.92 11.12
N PRO A 166 -3.07 -7.34 10.02
CA PRO A 166 -2.28 -6.43 9.18
C PRO A 166 -3.18 -5.48 8.39
N ILE A 167 -2.68 -4.28 8.12
CA ILE A 167 -3.35 -3.29 7.26
C ILE A 167 -3.08 -3.64 5.79
N ARG A 168 -4.12 -3.76 4.97
CA ARG A 168 -4.01 -3.90 3.51
C ARG A 168 -3.90 -2.53 2.81
N GLY A 169 -3.14 -1.61 3.38
CA GLY A 169 -2.93 -0.25 2.93
C GLY A 169 -1.70 0.36 3.57
N GLY A 170 -1.57 1.67 3.46
CA GLY A 170 -0.58 2.47 4.17
C GLY A 170 -1.21 3.24 5.32
N THR A 171 -0.36 3.81 6.15
CA THR A 171 -0.74 4.64 7.29
C THR A 171 0.38 5.64 7.57
N ASP A 172 0.06 6.76 8.19
CA ASP A 172 1.05 7.74 8.64
C ASP A 172 2.03 7.13 9.64
N GLY A 173 1.57 6.17 10.46
CA GLY A 173 2.42 5.41 11.38
C GLY A 173 3.57 4.70 10.69
N SER A 174 3.38 4.22 9.44
CA SER A 174 4.46 3.65 8.64
C SER A 174 5.55 4.69 8.34
N LYS A 175 5.18 5.84 7.78
CA LYS A 175 6.14 6.91 7.46
C LYS A 175 6.88 7.41 8.69
N ILE A 176 6.16 7.63 9.79
CA ILE A 176 6.74 8.07 11.06
C ILE A 176 7.70 7.02 11.63
N SER A 177 7.35 5.74 11.55
CA SER A 177 8.22 4.64 12.00
C SER A 177 9.56 4.64 11.25
N PHE A 178 9.54 4.83 9.93
CA PHE A 178 10.77 4.93 9.13
C PHE A 178 11.55 6.24 9.35
N MET A 179 10.93 7.26 9.92
CA MET A 179 11.64 8.47 10.40
C MET A 179 12.35 8.24 11.74
N GLY A 180 12.22 7.06 12.35
CA GLY A 180 12.91 6.64 13.56
C GLY A 180 12.05 6.67 14.83
N LEU A 181 10.73 6.82 14.70
CA LEU A 181 9.79 6.80 15.82
C LEU A 181 8.78 5.66 15.61
N PRO A 182 8.95 4.48 16.26
CA PRO A 182 7.99 3.38 16.16
C PRO A 182 6.57 3.84 16.48
N THR A 183 5.66 3.72 15.51
CA THR A 183 4.31 4.29 15.61
C THR A 183 3.26 3.30 15.08
N PRO A 184 2.81 2.33 15.89
CA PRO A 184 1.68 1.48 15.52
C PRO A 184 0.38 2.26 15.51
N ASN A 185 -0.63 1.74 14.79
CA ASN A 185 -2.00 2.24 14.86
C ASN A 185 -2.78 1.54 15.97
N ILE A 186 -3.58 2.30 16.70
CA ILE A 186 -4.67 1.82 17.52
C ILE A 186 -6.01 2.22 16.90
N PHE A 187 -7.08 1.53 17.27
CA PHE A 187 -8.41 1.78 16.71
C PHE A 187 -8.93 3.19 17.02
N ALA A 188 -9.62 3.77 16.05
CA ALA A 188 -10.47 4.96 16.24
C ALA A 188 -11.91 4.58 16.54
N GLY A 189 -12.32 3.37 16.15
CA GLY A 189 -13.68 2.84 16.32
C GLY A 189 -14.67 3.37 15.27
N GLY A 190 -14.17 3.88 14.15
CA GLY A 190 -14.97 4.34 13.04
C GLY A 190 -15.37 3.23 12.09
N GLU A 191 -16.37 3.49 11.27
CA GLU A 191 -16.97 2.58 10.30
C GLU A 191 -17.13 3.27 8.95
N ASN A 192 -17.11 2.49 7.87
CA ASN A 192 -17.31 2.96 6.49
C ASN A 192 -16.31 4.05 6.05
N PHE A 193 -15.05 3.95 6.46
CA PHE A 193 -14.00 4.90 6.10
C PHE A 193 -13.93 5.17 4.60
N HIS A 194 -13.69 6.43 4.22
CA HIS A 194 -13.70 6.94 2.84
C HIS A 194 -15.07 6.81 2.16
N GLY A 195 -16.08 6.35 2.87
CA GLY A 195 -17.42 6.18 2.35
C GLY A 195 -18.31 7.39 2.62
N ARG A 196 -19.41 7.54 1.84
CA ARG A 196 -20.40 8.59 2.03
C ARG A 196 -21.11 8.51 3.40
N PHE A 197 -21.15 7.35 4.01
CA PHE A 197 -21.81 7.07 5.29
C PHE A 197 -20.81 6.71 6.38
N GLU A 198 -19.65 7.35 6.36
CA GLU A 198 -18.65 7.23 7.42
C GLU A 198 -19.22 7.76 8.74
N PHE A 199 -19.04 6.99 9.81
CA PHE A 199 -19.49 7.37 11.15
C PHE A 199 -18.63 6.74 12.22
N VAL A 200 -18.76 7.22 13.45
CA VAL A 200 -18.19 6.62 14.64
C VAL A 200 -19.23 6.67 15.77
N SER A 201 -19.36 5.60 16.55
CA SER A 201 -20.26 5.57 17.70
C SER A 201 -19.66 6.31 18.91
N VAL A 202 -20.51 6.90 19.74
CA VAL A 202 -20.07 7.54 20.99
C VAL A 202 -19.41 6.53 21.93
N GLU A 203 -19.89 5.28 21.94
CA GLU A 203 -19.33 4.18 22.71
C GLU A 203 -17.90 3.84 22.26
N SER A 204 -17.66 3.78 20.95
CA SER A 204 -16.33 3.53 20.38
C SER A 204 -15.36 4.67 20.73
N ILE A 205 -15.80 5.92 20.64
CA ILE A 205 -14.98 7.09 21.04
C ILE A 205 -14.58 6.99 22.52
N LYS A 206 -15.51 6.64 23.42
CA LYS A 206 -15.21 6.47 24.85
C LYS A 206 -14.16 5.40 25.06
N LYS A 207 -14.32 4.22 24.46
CA LYS A 207 -13.32 3.14 24.54
C LYS A 207 -11.94 3.57 24.02
N ALA A 208 -11.89 4.33 22.94
CA ALA A 208 -10.65 4.85 22.41
C ALA A 208 -9.98 5.82 23.39
N ILE A 209 -10.74 6.70 24.03
CA ILE A 209 -10.24 7.61 25.09
C ILE A 209 -9.70 6.79 26.28
N ASP A 210 -10.45 5.79 26.74
CA ASP A 210 -10.03 4.94 27.87
C ASP A 210 -8.71 4.22 27.57
N VAL A 211 -8.53 3.72 26.35
CA VAL A 211 -7.27 3.07 25.92
C VAL A 211 -6.11 4.06 25.92
N ILE A 212 -6.29 5.30 25.41
CA ILE A 212 -5.24 6.33 25.44
C ILE A 212 -4.80 6.62 26.88
N VAL A 213 -5.77 6.79 27.78
CA VAL A 213 -5.51 7.07 29.19
C VAL A 213 -4.77 5.90 29.84
N GLU A 214 -5.17 4.67 29.58
CA GLU A 214 -4.55 3.48 30.15
C GLU A 214 -3.14 3.24 29.61
N ILE A 215 -2.90 3.47 28.30
CA ILE A 215 -1.55 3.48 27.71
C ILE A 215 -0.64 4.47 28.45
N ALA A 216 -1.14 5.69 28.70
CA ALA A 216 -0.36 6.71 29.39
C ALA A 216 0.00 6.31 30.83
N LYS A 217 -0.92 5.67 31.56
CA LYS A 217 -0.66 5.16 32.92
C LYS A 217 0.41 4.06 32.89
N ILE A 218 0.24 3.04 32.04
CA ILE A 218 1.17 1.92 31.94
C ILE A 218 2.57 2.42 31.53
N ALA A 219 2.64 3.36 30.60
CA ALA A 219 3.90 3.93 30.15
C ALA A 219 4.63 4.75 31.24
N ALA A 220 3.88 5.29 32.22
CA ALA A 220 4.42 6.03 33.36
C ALA A 220 4.88 5.13 34.52
N GLU A 221 4.46 3.88 34.57
CA GLU A 221 4.89 2.88 35.56
C GLU A 221 6.29 2.33 35.20
N LYS A 222 7.36 3.16 35.39
CA LYS A 222 8.76 2.75 35.19
C LYS A 222 9.44 2.37 36.49
#